data_4ada2e1e6019ccefd9314b809c54dd12
#
_entry.id   4ada2e1e6019ccefd9314b809c54dd12
#
_cell.length_a   1.000
_cell.length_b   1.000
_cell.length_c   1.000
_cell.angle_alpha   90.00
_cell.angle_beta   90.00
_cell.angle_gamma   90.00
#
_symmetry.space_group_name_H-M   'P 1'
#
loop_
_entity.id
_entity.type
_entity.pdbx_description
1 polymer ?
#
loop_
_entity_poly.entity_id
_entity_poly.type
_entity_poly.pdbx_seq_one_letter_code
_entity_poly.pdbx_strand_id
1 'polypeptide(L)'
;VPVSWTIGLLALFALIGTGLSLLRMGIVFNVGISVVITIVYWVGTILGFGKGLPMLPLFGPTLSLFLALWMMDLIIGRGERKQREFIQSTFSRYVSPAVVDQLIADPSSVQVSGSKRDATFIFTDIAGFTTLSEKLDAEELSDVLNEYLDGACEIILKYTGTIDKFIGDAIMAIFNAPIPQADHAQRGIRCALELDAYAEAFRKDCNARDIPLGVTRIGIHSGLSIIGNFGSKSRMDFTALGDTVNTAARTEGVNKYFGTRVCCTQQVVDQCPDLEFRPIGDIVLKGKVEATRLYTPVAATDAPELIAGYRRAYALLEASDPNAVDCLASLSKDFPEDPVIRFHQDRIALGLLSSRVVMDDK
;
A
#
# COMPACT_ATOMS: atom_id res chain seq x y z
N VAL A 1 -42.52 -16.34 51.15
CA VAL A 1 -42.64 -16.95 49.82
C VAL A 1 -41.80 -18.21 49.79
N PRO A 2 -42.31 -19.36 49.29
CA PRO A 2 -41.52 -20.58 49.14
C PRO A 2 -40.27 -20.32 48.26
N VAL A 3 -39.15 -20.97 48.63
CA VAL A 3 -37.87 -20.80 47.90
C VAL A 3 -38.01 -21.14 46.42
N SER A 4 -38.85 -22.10 46.06
CA SER A 4 -39.12 -22.50 44.69
C SER A 4 -39.69 -21.35 43.84
N TRP A 5 -40.57 -20.51 44.42
CA TRP A 5 -41.11 -19.33 43.69
C TRP A 5 -40.06 -18.24 43.45
N THR A 6 -39.16 -18.04 44.41
CA THR A 6 -38.06 -17.09 44.26
C THR A 6 -37.14 -17.53 43.14
N ILE A 7 -36.75 -18.81 43.07
CA ILE A 7 -35.93 -19.36 42.01
C ILE A 7 -36.64 -19.24 40.65
N GLY A 8 -37.93 -19.56 40.58
CA GLY A 8 -38.71 -19.43 39.34
C GLY A 8 -38.75 -17.99 38.81
N LEU A 9 -38.94 -17.00 39.71
CA LEU A 9 -38.93 -15.58 39.30
C LEU A 9 -37.54 -15.11 38.85
N LEU A 10 -36.49 -15.53 39.53
CA LEU A 10 -35.10 -15.21 39.08
C LEU A 10 -34.85 -15.76 37.68
N ALA A 11 -35.21 -17.02 37.40
CA ALA A 11 -35.06 -17.64 36.11
C ALA A 11 -35.90 -16.96 35.03
N LEU A 12 -37.14 -16.60 35.30
CA LEU A 12 -38.02 -15.92 34.37
C LEU A 12 -37.48 -14.55 33.98
N PHE A 13 -37.04 -13.75 34.97
CA PHE A 13 -36.49 -12.41 34.69
C PHE A 13 -35.13 -12.46 33.94
N ALA A 14 -34.29 -13.45 34.24
CA ALA A 14 -33.08 -13.70 33.51
C ALA A 14 -33.36 -14.05 32.01
N LEU A 15 -34.37 -14.91 31.77
CA LEU A 15 -34.82 -15.25 30.41
C LEU A 15 -35.35 -14.03 29.65
N ILE A 16 -36.13 -13.16 30.33
CA ILE A 16 -36.64 -11.93 29.74
C ILE A 16 -35.44 -10.99 29.35
N GLY A 17 -34.48 -10.80 30.27
CA GLY A 17 -33.29 -9.98 30.01
C GLY A 17 -32.46 -10.49 28.83
N THR A 18 -32.24 -11.81 28.79
CA THR A 18 -31.56 -12.47 27.68
C THR A 18 -32.34 -12.30 26.36
N GLY A 19 -33.65 -12.49 26.37
CA GLY A 19 -34.53 -12.34 25.22
C GLY A 19 -34.55 -10.92 24.67
N LEU A 20 -34.57 -9.90 25.51
CA LEU A 20 -34.53 -8.50 25.12
C LEU A 20 -33.18 -8.17 24.39
N SER A 21 -32.05 -8.67 24.92
CA SER A 21 -30.76 -8.46 24.27
C SER A 21 -30.69 -9.12 22.88
N LEU A 22 -31.30 -10.31 22.72
CA LEU A 22 -31.34 -11.02 21.42
C LEU A 22 -32.19 -10.32 20.36
N LEU A 23 -33.14 -9.46 20.74
CA LEU A 23 -33.94 -8.66 19.80
C LEU A 23 -33.14 -7.55 19.09
N ARG A 24 -31.91 -7.26 19.56
CA ARG A 24 -30.98 -6.30 18.95
C ARG A 24 -31.55 -4.89 18.68
N MET A 25 -32.52 -4.46 19.48
CA MET A 25 -33.17 -3.15 19.33
C MET A 25 -32.31 -1.95 19.83
N GLY A 26 -31.11 -2.22 20.30
CA GLY A 26 -30.18 -1.24 20.87
C GLY A 26 -30.27 -1.18 22.41
N ILE A 27 -29.12 -0.91 23.04
CA ILE A 27 -28.97 -0.97 24.51
C ILE A 27 -29.91 0.01 25.22
N VAL A 28 -30.11 1.21 24.71
CA VAL A 28 -30.97 2.25 25.30
C VAL A 28 -32.43 1.77 25.34
N PHE A 29 -32.89 1.17 24.25
CA PHE A 29 -34.26 0.66 24.14
C PHE A 29 -34.48 -0.55 25.05
N ASN A 30 -33.52 -1.49 25.07
CA ASN A 30 -33.58 -2.68 25.92
C ASN A 30 -33.59 -2.32 27.43
N VAL A 31 -32.76 -1.34 27.82
CA VAL A 31 -32.74 -0.82 29.19
C VAL A 31 -34.08 -0.12 29.51
N GLY A 32 -34.61 0.69 28.60
CA GLY A 32 -35.91 1.35 28.77
C GLY A 32 -37.05 0.35 29.01
N ILE A 33 -37.15 -0.71 28.21
CA ILE A 33 -38.14 -1.78 28.39
C ILE A 33 -37.94 -2.49 29.75
N SER A 34 -36.68 -2.78 30.10
CA SER A 34 -36.37 -3.45 31.36
C SER A 34 -36.79 -2.63 32.59
N VAL A 35 -36.64 -1.31 32.53
CA VAL A 35 -37.12 -0.38 33.54
C VAL A 35 -38.66 -0.41 33.65
N VAL A 36 -39.38 -0.39 32.54
CA VAL A 36 -40.84 -0.50 32.51
C VAL A 36 -41.29 -1.81 33.10
N ILE A 37 -40.71 -2.95 32.74
CA ILE A 37 -41.00 -4.27 33.30
C ILE A 37 -40.78 -4.27 34.81
N THR A 38 -39.67 -3.68 35.28
CA THR A 38 -39.36 -3.56 36.70
C THR A 38 -40.43 -2.76 37.44
N ILE A 39 -40.84 -1.58 36.91
CA ILE A 39 -41.86 -0.75 37.54
C ILE A 39 -43.20 -1.49 37.61
N VAL A 40 -43.63 -2.13 36.53
CA VAL A 40 -44.89 -2.92 36.49
C VAL A 40 -44.87 -4.05 37.52
N TYR A 41 -43.75 -4.78 37.60
CA TYR A 41 -43.55 -5.86 38.55
C TYR A 41 -43.62 -5.36 40.01
N TRP A 42 -42.95 -4.26 40.36
CA TRP A 42 -42.93 -3.68 41.70
C TRP A 42 -44.32 -3.17 42.10
N VAL A 43 -44.97 -2.39 41.22
CA VAL A 43 -46.34 -1.88 41.46
C VAL A 43 -47.33 -3.04 41.66
N GLY A 44 -47.27 -4.05 40.77
CA GLY A 44 -48.15 -5.22 40.87
C GLY A 44 -47.94 -5.99 42.18
N THR A 45 -46.70 -6.15 42.64
CA THR A 45 -46.38 -6.83 43.91
C THR A 45 -46.92 -6.06 45.15
N ILE A 46 -46.68 -4.71 45.12
CA ILE A 46 -47.13 -3.85 46.23
C ILE A 46 -48.70 -3.82 46.34
N LEU A 47 -49.37 -3.65 45.20
CA LEU A 47 -50.87 -3.66 45.18
C LEU A 47 -51.43 -5.01 45.52
N GLY A 48 -50.78 -6.10 45.11
CA GLY A 48 -51.19 -7.47 45.50
C GLY A 48 -51.05 -7.72 46.99
N PHE A 49 -49.96 -7.27 47.63
CA PHE A 49 -49.72 -7.33 49.03
C PHE A 49 -50.86 -6.59 49.83
N GLY A 50 -51.27 -5.39 49.35
CA GLY A 50 -52.41 -4.66 49.96
C GLY A 50 -53.75 -5.38 49.87
N LYS A 51 -53.87 -6.40 48.99
CA LYS A 51 -55.03 -7.26 48.83
C LYS A 51 -54.90 -8.65 49.59
N GLY A 52 -53.88 -8.82 50.43
CA GLY A 52 -53.58 -10.01 51.16
C GLY A 52 -52.83 -11.13 50.48
N LEU A 53 -52.23 -10.84 49.30
CA LEU A 53 -51.34 -11.79 48.64
C LEU A 53 -49.94 -11.77 49.28
N PRO A 54 -49.18 -12.88 49.22
CA PRO A 54 -47.81 -12.90 49.73
C PRO A 54 -46.90 -11.91 49.02
N MET A 55 -46.08 -11.20 49.79
CA MET A 55 -45.10 -10.26 49.21
C MET A 55 -44.03 -11.02 48.44
N LEU A 56 -43.89 -10.74 47.10
CA LEU A 56 -42.88 -11.36 46.25
C LEU A 56 -41.51 -10.64 46.41
N PRO A 57 -40.38 -11.32 46.17
CA PRO A 57 -39.07 -10.71 46.27
C PRO A 57 -38.89 -9.67 45.16
N LEU A 58 -38.61 -8.40 45.50
CA LEU A 58 -38.48 -7.31 44.53
C LEU A 58 -37.08 -7.22 43.89
N PHE A 59 -36.06 -7.30 44.72
CA PHE A 59 -34.68 -7.00 44.27
C PHE A 59 -34.03 -8.14 43.45
N GLY A 60 -34.21 -9.39 43.87
CA GLY A 60 -33.58 -10.53 43.21
C GLY A 60 -33.96 -10.65 41.73
N PRO A 61 -35.25 -10.74 41.38
CA PRO A 61 -35.67 -10.82 39.97
C PRO A 61 -35.25 -9.63 39.13
N THR A 62 -35.37 -8.41 39.67
CA THR A 62 -34.94 -7.21 38.92
C THR A 62 -33.42 -7.19 38.66
N LEU A 63 -32.64 -7.58 39.67
CA LEU A 63 -31.18 -7.71 39.51
C LEU A 63 -30.83 -8.78 38.45
N SER A 64 -31.53 -9.92 38.45
CA SER A 64 -31.29 -10.99 37.48
C SER A 64 -31.63 -10.54 36.05
N LEU A 65 -32.66 -9.72 35.83
CA LEU A 65 -33.04 -9.13 34.56
C LEU A 65 -31.88 -8.27 33.98
N PHE A 66 -31.41 -7.29 34.75
CA PHE A 66 -30.36 -6.39 34.31
C PHE A 66 -29.01 -7.09 34.17
N LEU A 67 -28.69 -8.03 35.06
CA LEU A 67 -27.46 -8.80 34.97
C LEU A 67 -27.43 -9.69 33.70
N ALA A 68 -28.55 -10.36 33.40
CA ALA A 68 -28.68 -11.18 32.20
C ALA A 68 -28.62 -10.35 30.94
N LEU A 69 -29.30 -9.19 30.90
CA LEU A 69 -29.24 -8.25 29.81
C LEU A 69 -27.77 -7.77 29.57
N TRP A 70 -27.13 -7.31 30.64
CA TRP A 70 -25.73 -6.81 30.54
C TRP A 70 -24.73 -7.90 30.11
N MET A 71 -24.83 -9.09 30.70
CA MET A 71 -23.98 -10.23 30.32
C MET A 71 -24.17 -10.61 28.86
N MET A 72 -25.41 -10.64 28.37
CA MET A 72 -25.70 -11.02 26.99
C MET A 72 -25.21 -9.96 25.99
N ASP A 73 -25.38 -8.66 26.28
CA ASP A 73 -24.87 -7.58 25.47
C ASP A 73 -23.32 -7.60 25.40
N LEU A 74 -22.64 -7.95 26.51
CA LEU A 74 -21.21 -8.16 26.52
C LEU A 74 -20.75 -9.31 25.60
N ILE A 75 -21.49 -10.43 25.63
CA ILE A 75 -21.17 -11.62 24.80
C ILE A 75 -21.39 -11.31 23.34
N ILE A 76 -22.53 -10.71 22.98
CA ILE A 76 -22.85 -10.32 21.59
C ILE A 76 -21.86 -9.30 21.09
N GLY A 77 -21.59 -8.23 21.86
CA GLY A 77 -20.64 -7.18 21.46
C GLY A 77 -19.20 -7.67 21.26
N ARG A 78 -18.77 -8.65 22.09
CA ARG A 78 -17.46 -9.31 21.90
C ARG A 78 -17.41 -10.17 20.62
N GLY A 79 -18.52 -10.85 20.32
CA GLY A 79 -18.65 -11.64 19.10
C GLY A 79 -18.56 -10.77 17.83
N GLU A 80 -19.30 -9.66 17.81
CA GLU A 80 -19.29 -8.72 16.68
C GLU A 80 -17.93 -8.04 16.49
N ARG A 81 -17.25 -7.65 17.58
CA ARG A 81 -15.89 -7.10 17.50
C ARG A 81 -14.90 -8.11 16.91
N LYS A 82 -14.88 -9.35 17.40
CA LYS A 82 -14.01 -10.41 16.87
C LYS A 82 -14.30 -10.70 15.41
N GLN A 83 -15.56 -10.70 14.99
CA GLN A 83 -15.92 -10.91 13.59
C GLN A 83 -15.46 -9.75 12.72
N ARG A 84 -15.61 -8.49 13.17
CA ARG A 84 -15.07 -7.31 12.46
C ARG A 84 -13.56 -7.37 12.36
N GLU A 85 -12.85 -7.65 13.45
CA GLU A 85 -11.38 -7.79 13.47
C GLU A 85 -10.92 -8.92 12.54
N PHE A 86 -11.61 -10.04 12.52
CA PHE A 86 -11.32 -11.16 11.62
C PHE A 86 -11.53 -10.77 10.14
N ILE A 87 -12.66 -10.14 9.81
CA ILE A 87 -12.93 -9.66 8.46
C ILE A 87 -11.84 -8.64 8.05
N GLN A 88 -11.60 -7.64 8.89
CA GLN A 88 -10.60 -6.61 8.63
C GLN A 88 -9.21 -7.19 8.42
N SER A 89 -8.74 -8.08 9.30
CA SER A 89 -7.42 -8.71 9.18
C SER A 89 -7.30 -9.64 7.96
N THR A 90 -8.40 -10.27 7.54
CA THR A 90 -8.43 -11.12 6.35
C THR A 90 -8.42 -10.28 5.08
N PHE A 91 -9.27 -9.25 5.00
CA PHE A 91 -9.31 -8.37 3.83
C PHE A 91 -8.05 -7.52 3.68
N SER A 92 -7.39 -7.12 4.76
CA SER A 92 -6.12 -6.38 4.71
C SER A 92 -4.96 -7.16 4.08
N ARG A 93 -5.12 -8.47 3.87
CA ARG A 93 -4.17 -9.28 3.09
C ARG A 93 -4.39 -9.21 1.59
N TYR A 94 -5.58 -8.82 1.14
CA TYR A 94 -5.95 -8.74 -0.28
C TYR A 94 -6.13 -7.31 -0.77
N VAL A 95 -6.29 -6.36 0.15
CA VAL A 95 -6.50 -4.93 -0.14
C VAL A 95 -5.63 -4.13 0.79
N SER A 96 -4.98 -3.07 0.27
CA SER A 96 -4.14 -2.19 1.09
C SER A 96 -4.88 -1.73 2.36
N PRO A 97 -4.23 -1.75 3.54
CA PRO A 97 -4.83 -1.30 4.80
C PRO A 97 -5.47 0.09 4.70
N ALA A 98 -4.83 1.01 4.00
CA ALA A 98 -5.34 2.38 3.79
C ALA A 98 -6.67 2.41 3.04
N VAL A 99 -6.87 1.49 2.08
CA VAL A 99 -8.15 1.36 1.36
C VAL A 99 -9.21 0.75 2.25
N VAL A 100 -8.86 -0.25 3.07
CA VAL A 100 -9.80 -0.86 4.03
C VAL A 100 -10.26 0.16 5.06
N ASP A 101 -9.36 0.97 5.59
CA ASP A 101 -9.69 2.01 6.57
C ASP A 101 -10.61 3.09 5.97
N GLN A 102 -10.40 3.48 4.71
CA GLN A 102 -11.30 4.39 4.00
C GLN A 102 -12.69 3.78 3.82
N LEU A 103 -12.79 2.50 3.45
CA LEU A 103 -14.07 1.81 3.28
C LEU A 103 -14.85 1.70 4.60
N ILE A 104 -14.13 1.52 5.72
CA ILE A 104 -14.74 1.48 7.06
C ILE A 104 -15.24 2.87 7.48
N ALA A 105 -14.44 3.93 7.18
CA ALA A 105 -14.79 5.32 7.51
C ALA A 105 -15.96 5.84 6.67
N ASP A 106 -16.01 5.48 5.39
CA ASP A 106 -17.08 5.86 4.45
C ASP A 106 -17.48 4.68 3.56
N PRO A 107 -18.47 3.87 3.98
CA PRO A 107 -19.01 2.77 3.19
C PRO A 107 -19.62 3.20 1.85
N SER A 108 -19.98 4.48 1.67
CA SER A 108 -20.50 5.00 0.40
C SER A 108 -19.41 5.15 -0.66
N SER A 109 -18.14 5.21 -0.26
CA SER A 109 -16.97 5.25 -1.14
C SER A 109 -16.75 3.96 -1.94
N VAL A 110 -17.48 2.89 -1.63
CA VAL A 110 -17.46 1.60 -2.38
C VAL A 110 -18.06 1.72 -3.79
N GLN A 111 -18.66 2.86 -4.15
CA GLN A 111 -19.19 3.04 -5.49
C GLN A 111 -18.07 3.06 -6.54
N VAL A 112 -18.38 2.52 -7.74
CA VAL A 112 -17.49 2.66 -8.92
C VAL A 112 -17.35 4.15 -9.22
N SER A 113 -16.27 4.74 -8.72
CA SER A 113 -15.98 6.16 -8.90
C SER A 113 -14.49 6.40 -8.84
N GLY A 114 -13.98 7.18 -9.79
CA GLY A 114 -12.60 7.64 -9.79
C GLY A 114 -12.55 9.16 -9.68
N SER A 115 -11.56 9.69 -8.98
CA SER A 115 -11.27 11.12 -8.92
C SER A 115 -9.94 11.42 -9.58
N LYS A 116 -9.85 12.57 -10.26
CA LYS A 116 -8.60 13.04 -10.84
C LYS A 116 -7.70 13.57 -9.73
N ARG A 117 -6.53 12.96 -9.56
CA ARG A 117 -5.54 13.33 -8.54
C ARG A 117 -4.15 13.37 -9.13
N ASP A 118 -3.33 14.29 -8.64
CA ASP A 118 -1.89 14.23 -8.83
C ASP A 118 -1.33 13.19 -7.86
N ALA A 119 -0.55 12.22 -8.36
CA ALA A 119 -0.03 11.11 -7.57
C ALA A 119 1.33 10.65 -8.10
N THR A 120 2.09 9.97 -7.24
CA THR A 120 3.35 9.34 -7.63
C THR A 120 3.15 7.85 -7.70
N PHE A 121 3.64 7.25 -8.79
CA PHE A 121 3.59 5.82 -9.07
C PHE A 121 4.98 5.23 -9.04
N ILE A 122 5.11 4.10 -8.37
CA ILE A 122 6.30 3.25 -8.40
C ILE A 122 5.93 1.95 -9.08
N PHE A 123 6.78 1.54 -10.04
CA PHE A 123 6.79 0.19 -10.60
C PHE A 123 8.15 -0.45 -10.31
N THR A 124 8.11 -1.70 -9.87
CA THR A 124 9.32 -2.51 -9.70
C THR A 124 9.25 -3.74 -10.59
N ASP A 125 10.39 -4.30 -10.96
CA ASP A 125 10.51 -5.57 -11.70
C ASP A 125 11.87 -6.21 -11.41
N ILE A 126 11.92 -7.54 -11.31
CA ILE A 126 13.18 -8.28 -11.11
C ILE A 126 13.73 -8.73 -12.46
N ALA A 127 14.91 -8.26 -12.81
CA ALA A 127 15.54 -8.61 -14.09
C ALA A 127 15.75 -10.14 -14.21
N GLY A 128 15.24 -10.74 -15.30
CA GLY A 128 15.42 -12.16 -15.59
C GLY A 128 14.59 -13.10 -14.71
N PHE A 129 13.57 -12.61 -14.00
CA PHE A 129 12.71 -13.44 -13.15
C PHE A 129 12.02 -14.57 -13.93
N THR A 130 11.56 -14.33 -15.15
CA THR A 130 11.00 -15.37 -16.02
C THR A 130 11.99 -16.54 -16.22
N THR A 131 13.25 -16.25 -16.48
CA THR A 131 14.28 -17.27 -16.62
C THR A 131 14.58 -17.98 -15.30
N LEU A 132 14.50 -17.29 -14.18
CA LEU A 132 14.64 -17.86 -12.85
C LEU A 132 13.48 -18.82 -12.56
N SER A 133 12.25 -18.44 -12.88
CA SER A 133 11.04 -19.24 -12.67
C SER A 133 11.00 -20.53 -13.48
N GLU A 134 11.78 -20.62 -14.57
CA GLU A 134 11.95 -21.86 -15.33
C GLU A 134 13.01 -22.81 -14.74
N LYS A 135 13.88 -22.32 -13.83
CA LYS A 135 15.01 -23.07 -13.26
C LYS A 135 14.73 -23.61 -11.86
N LEU A 136 14.00 -22.86 -11.05
CA LEU A 136 13.64 -23.24 -9.68
C LEU A 136 12.39 -24.13 -9.69
N ASP A 137 12.28 -24.99 -8.68
CA ASP A 137 11.00 -25.65 -8.44
C ASP A 137 9.94 -24.67 -7.92
N ALA A 138 8.67 -25.05 -8.00
CA ALA A 138 7.56 -24.14 -7.71
C ALA A 138 7.49 -23.73 -6.22
N GLU A 139 7.95 -24.59 -5.30
CA GLU A 139 7.94 -24.32 -3.86
C GLU A 139 9.06 -23.33 -3.52
N GLU A 140 10.28 -23.59 -3.98
CA GLU A 140 11.43 -22.70 -3.78
C GLU A 140 11.21 -21.31 -4.41
N LEU A 141 10.66 -21.26 -5.64
CA LEU A 141 10.31 -20.01 -6.31
C LEU A 141 9.29 -19.21 -5.50
N SER A 142 8.26 -19.89 -4.97
CA SER A 142 7.21 -19.26 -4.17
C SER A 142 7.76 -18.68 -2.87
N ASP A 143 8.64 -19.42 -2.19
CA ASP A 143 9.25 -18.99 -0.94
C ASP A 143 10.13 -17.76 -1.14
N VAL A 144 11.00 -17.77 -2.16
CA VAL A 144 11.87 -16.64 -2.51
C VAL A 144 11.05 -15.42 -2.90
N LEU A 145 10.01 -15.60 -3.72
CA LEU A 145 9.16 -14.48 -4.15
C LEU A 145 8.38 -13.89 -2.97
N ASN A 146 7.82 -14.72 -2.11
CA ASN A 146 7.07 -14.25 -0.94
C ASN A 146 8.00 -13.51 0.04
N GLU A 147 9.21 -14.02 0.31
CA GLU A 147 10.21 -13.36 1.15
C GLU A 147 10.59 -11.97 0.60
N TYR A 148 10.81 -11.88 -0.72
CA TYR A 148 11.08 -10.61 -1.41
C TYR A 148 9.91 -9.63 -1.30
N LEU A 149 8.69 -10.10 -1.61
CA LEU A 149 7.50 -9.26 -1.60
C LEU A 149 7.15 -8.77 -0.19
N ASP A 150 7.33 -9.60 0.84
CA ASP A 150 7.06 -9.21 2.23
C ASP A 150 7.93 -8.02 2.64
N GLY A 151 9.24 -8.08 2.44
CA GLY A 151 10.12 -6.98 2.79
C GLY A 151 9.92 -5.73 1.93
N ALA A 152 9.64 -5.91 0.63
CA ALA A 152 9.30 -4.79 -0.25
C ALA A 152 8.00 -4.09 0.17
N CYS A 153 6.97 -4.86 0.56
CA CYS A 153 5.70 -4.34 1.07
C CYS A 153 5.88 -3.56 2.36
N GLU A 154 6.67 -4.07 3.31
CA GLU A 154 6.97 -3.38 4.56
C GLU A 154 7.58 -1.99 4.31
N ILE A 155 8.51 -1.89 3.36
CA ILE A 155 9.12 -0.62 2.97
C ILE A 155 8.09 0.33 2.35
N ILE A 156 7.28 -0.13 1.39
CA ILE A 156 6.25 0.70 0.75
C ILE A 156 5.27 1.24 1.80
N LEU A 157 4.80 0.38 2.71
CA LEU A 157 3.86 0.75 3.78
C LEU A 157 4.49 1.71 4.80
N LYS A 158 5.78 1.55 5.14
CA LYS A 158 6.54 2.48 5.99
C LYS A 158 6.50 3.92 5.47
N TYR A 159 6.57 4.10 4.15
CA TYR A 159 6.44 5.41 3.51
C TYR A 159 4.98 5.80 3.22
N THR A 160 4.03 5.04 3.76
CA THR A 160 2.58 5.23 3.56
C THR A 160 2.15 5.16 2.08
N GLY A 161 2.87 4.37 1.29
CA GLY A 161 2.47 3.99 -0.06
C GLY A 161 1.32 2.99 -0.03
N THR A 162 0.47 3.05 -1.02
CA THR A 162 -0.62 2.10 -1.24
C THR A 162 -0.18 1.10 -2.30
N ILE A 163 -0.13 -0.18 -1.95
CA ILE A 163 0.13 -1.25 -2.92
C ILE A 163 -1.15 -1.46 -3.71
N ASP A 164 -1.08 -1.23 -5.02
CA ASP A 164 -2.20 -1.47 -5.93
C ASP A 164 -2.32 -2.96 -6.24
N LYS A 165 -1.28 -3.54 -6.80
CA LYS A 165 -1.24 -4.96 -7.18
C LYS A 165 0.17 -5.47 -7.39
N PHE A 166 0.27 -6.79 -7.37
CA PHE A 166 1.42 -7.53 -7.89
C PHE A 166 1.15 -7.96 -9.33
N ILE A 167 2.15 -7.87 -10.19
CA ILE A 167 2.11 -8.30 -11.59
C ILE A 167 3.27 -9.28 -11.79
N GLY A 168 3.05 -10.55 -11.39
CA GLY A 168 4.15 -11.51 -11.23
C GLY A 168 5.06 -11.10 -10.08
N ASP A 169 6.33 -10.83 -10.38
CA ASP A 169 7.34 -10.31 -9.45
C ASP A 169 7.33 -8.77 -9.33
N ALA A 170 6.59 -8.10 -10.19
CA ALA A 170 6.50 -6.65 -10.19
C ALA A 170 5.49 -6.13 -9.16
N ILE A 171 5.80 -4.99 -8.56
CA ILE A 171 4.92 -4.28 -7.62
C ILE A 171 4.51 -2.94 -8.24
N MET A 172 3.22 -2.65 -8.21
CA MET A 172 2.69 -1.32 -8.48
C MET A 172 2.27 -0.67 -7.17
N ALA A 173 2.84 0.49 -6.85
CA ALA A 173 2.50 1.27 -5.66
C ALA A 173 2.12 2.72 -6.02
N ILE A 174 1.21 3.29 -5.21
CA ILE A 174 0.65 4.63 -5.40
C ILE A 174 0.89 5.45 -4.14
N PHE A 175 1.35 6.70 -4.30
CA PHE A 175 1.46 7.70 -3.23
C PHE A 175 0.47 8.85 -3.50
N ASN A 176 -0.10 9.46 -2.46
CA ASN A 176 -1.17 10.45 -2.47
C ASN A 176 -2.56 9.89 -2.74
N ALA A 177 -2.73 8.57 -2.61
CA ALA A 177 -4.04 7.93 -2.68
C ALA A 177 -4.03 6.57 -1.94
N PRO A 178 -5.11 6.21 -1.23
CA PRO A 178 -6.30 7.00 -0.96
C PRO A 178 -6.05 8.19 -0.01
N ILE A 179 -5.00 8.10 0.83
CA ILE A 179 -4.64 9.11 1.83
C ILE A 179 -3.88 10.26 1.14
N PRO A 180 -4.33 11.52 1.28
CA PRO A 180 -3.63 12.67 0.73
C PRO A 180 -2.25 12.87 1.36
N GLN A 181 -1.24 13.16 0.52
CA GLN A 181 0.15 13.37 0.91
C GLN A 181 0.73 14.52 0.10
N ALA A 182 1.01 15.64 0.73
CA ALA A 182 1.58 16.81 0.04
C ALA A 182 3.02 16.55 -0.47
N ASP A 183 3.73 15.59 0.15
CA ASP A 183 5.11 15.20 -0.12
C ASP A 183 5.22 13.84 -0.85
N HIS A 184 4.19 13.45 -1.61
CA HIS A 184 4.10 12.13 -2.24
C HIS A 184 5.29 11.77 -3.13
N ALA A 185 5.83 12.73 -3.90
CA ALA A 185 6.99 12.50 -4.76
C ALA A 185 8.26 12.23 -3.95
N GLN A 186 8.49 13.01 -2.88
CA GLN A 186 9.64 12.81 -1.99
C GLN A 186 9.54 11.45 -1.25
N ARG A 187 8.33 11.08 -0.80
CA ARG A 187 8.09 9.74 -0.20
C ARG A 187 8.37 8.64 -1.20
N GLY A 188 7.91 8.80 -2.44
CA GLY A 188 8.16 7.86 -3.52
C GLY A 188 9.66 7.64 -3.78
N ILE A 189 10.44 8.72 -3.87
CA ILE A 189 11.90 8.61 -4.08
C ILE A 189 12.60 7.96 -2.88
N ARG A 190 12.28 8.38 -1.64
CA ARG A 190 12.89 7.78 -0.43
C ARG A 190 12.53 6.30 -0.29
N CYS A 191 11.29 5.95 -0.60
CA CYS A 191 10.84 4.56 -0.66
C CYS A 191 11.64 3.77 -1.70
N ALA A 192 11.81 4.31 -2.91
CA ALA A 192 12.54 3.64 -3.98
C ALA A 192 14.03 3.42 -3.65
N LEU A 193 14.68 4.37 -2.97
CA LEU A 193 16.06 4.22 -2.53
C LEU A 193 16.20 3.15 -1.45
N GLU A 194 15.27 3.07 -0.50
CA GLU A 194 15.28 2.03 0.52
C GLU A 194 14.92 0.65 -0.08
N LEU A 195 13.99 0.61 -1.05
CA LEU A 195 13.67 -0.60 -1.81
C LEU A 195 14.89 -1.11 -2.60
N ASP A 196 15.63 -0.23 -3.27
CA ASP A 196 16.85 -0.60 -3.99
C ASP A 196 17.90 -1.19 -3.05
N ALA A 197 18.12 -0.57 -1.89
CA ALA A 197 19.06 -1.06 -0.90
C ALA A 197 18.64 -2.45 -0.36
N TYR A 198 17.35 -2.63 -0.05
CA TYR A 198 16.79 -3.90 0.38
C TYR A 198 16.95 -4.98 -0.71
N ALA A 199 16.52 -4.66 -1.94
CA ALA A 199 16.56 -5.60 -3.06
C ALA A 199 17.99 -6.06 -3.39
N GLU A 200 18.98 -5.17 -3.29
CA GLU A 200 20.39 -5.54 -3.48
C GLU A 200 20.94 -6.40 -2.34
N ALA A 201 20.54 -6.16 -1.09
CA ALA A 201 20.89 -7.01 0.03
C ALA A 201 20.26 -8.41 -0.13
N PHE A 202 18.97 -8.46 -0.47
CA PHE A 202 18.23 -9.69 -0.71
C PHE A 202 18.81 -10.50 -1.90
N ARG A 203 19.12 -9.81 -3.00
CA ARG A 203 19.78 -10.43 -4.16
C ARG A 203 21.12 -11.08 -3.80
N LYS A 204 21.94 -10.39 -2.99
CA LYS A 204 23.23 -10.95 -2.53
C LYS A 204 23.03 -12.18 -1.66
N ASP A 205 22.04 -12.17 -0.79
CA ASP A 205 21.70 -13.33 0.06
C ASP A 205 21.19 -14.51 -0.79
N CYS A 206 20.29 -14.28 -1.74
CA CYS A 206 19.85 -15.30 -2.69
C CYS A 206 21.00 -15.90 -3.48
N ASN A 207 21.91 -15.06 -4.01
CA ASN A 207 23.06 -15.54 -4.76
C ASN A 207 24.02 -16.36 -3.88
N ALA A 208 24.15 -16.05 -2.59
CA ALA A 208 24.91 -16.85 -1.63
C ALA A 208 24.25 -18.22 -1.33
N ARG A 209 22.95 -18.34 -1.59
CA ARG A 209 22.17 -19.60 -1.53
C ARG A 209 22.09 -20.31 -2.88
N ASP A 210 22.92 -19.96 -3.86
CA ASP A 210 22.92 -20.49 -5.24
C ASP A 210 21.62 -20.18 -6.04
N ILE A 211 20.84 -19.18 -5.63
CA ILE A 211 19.66 -18.69 -6.32
C ILE A 211 20.05 -17.43 -7.11
N PRO A 212 20.21 -17.50 -8.45
CA PRO A 212 20.71 -16.38 -9.26
C PRO A 212 19.63 -15.33 -9.49
N LEU A 213 19.24 -14.61 -8.43
CA LEU A 213 18.27 -13.53 -8.49
C LEU A 213 18.85 -12.32 -9.22
N GLY A 214 18.09 -11.75 -10.14
CA GLY A 214 18.46 -10.55 -10.87
C GLY A 214 18.35 -9.27 -10.05
N VAL A 215 18.81 -8.16 -10.62
CA VAL A 215 18.64 -6.83 -10.02
C VAL A 215 17.19 -6.38 -10.07
N THR A 216 16.70 -5.73 -9.03
CA THR A 216 15.40 -5.05 -9.08
C THR A 216 15.54 -3.71 -9.78
N ARG A 217 14.66 -3.44 -10.72
CA ARG A 217 14.53 -2.16 -11.43
C ARG A 217 13.32 -1.42 -10.90
N ILE A 218 13.45 -0.12 -10.69
CA ILE A 218 12.43 0.74 -10.11
C ILE A 218 12.21 1.94 -11.02
N GLY A 219 10.96 2.16 -11.45
CA GLY A 219 10.54 3.31 -12.22
C GLY A 219 9.57 4.18 -11.47
N ILE A 220 9.78 5.50 -11.48
CA ILE A 220 8.97 6.46 -10.73
C ILE A 220 8.49 7.59 -11.64
N HIS A 221 7.20 7.88 -11.57
CA HIS A 221 6.61 9.01 -12.28
C HIS A 221 5.51 9.67 -11.46
N SER A 222 5.40 10.99 -11.55
CA SER A 222 4.33 11.78 -10.90
C SER A 222 3.49 12.50 -11.94
N GLY A 223 2.17 12.53 -11.70
CA GLY A 223 1.27 13.29 -12.55
C GLY A 223 -0.20 12.97 -12.29
N LEU A 224 -1.06 13.67 -13.04
CA LEU A 224 -2.50 13.52 -12.94
C LEU A 224 -2.98 12.17 -13.45
N SER A 225 -3.73 11.46 -12.62
CA SER A 225 -4.37 10.18 -12.93
C SER A 225 -5.79 10.13 -12.39
N ILE A 226 -6.60 9.22 -12.90
CA ILE A 226 -7.91 8.92 -12.32
C ILE A 226 -7.73 7.75 -11.37
N ILE A 227 -7.91 7.98 -10.07
CA ILE A 227 -7.69 7.01 -9.00
C ILE A 227 -9.00 6.74 -8.29
N GLY A 228 -9.31 5.48 -8.05
CA GLY A 228 -10.54 5.08 -7.38
C GLY A 228 -10.87 3.61 -7.57
N ASN A 229 -12.13 3.27 -7.31
CA ASN A 229 -12.63 1.92 -7.46
C ASN A 229 -13.10 1.68 -8.90
N PHE A 230 -12.47 0.73 -9.59
CA PHE A 230 -12.79 0.34 -10.96
C PHE A 230 -13.09 -1.15 -11.04
N GLY A 231 -14.03 -1.52 -11.90
CA GLY A 231 -14.36 -2.91 -12.12
C GLY A 231 -15.83 -3.14 -12.44
N SER A 232 -16.31 -4.34 -12.10
CA SER A 232 -17.69 -4.77 -12.30
C SER A 232 -18.47 -4.76 -10.99
N LYS A 233 -19.76 -5.08 -11.05
CA LYS A 233 -20.60 -5.26 -9.83
C LYS A 233 -20.13 -6.40 -8.92
N SER A 234 -19.39 -7.37 -9.47
CA SER A 234 -18.91 -8.56 -8.75
C SER A 234 -17.46 -8.49 -8.32
N ARG A 235 -16.66 -7.60 -8.93
CA ARG A 235 -15.23 -7.43 -8.63
C ARG A 235 -14.82 -5.98 -8.87
N MET A 236 -14.27 -5.36 -7.84
CA MET A 236 -13.70 -4.00 -7.89
C MET A 236 -12.28 -4.02 -7.37
N ASP A 237 -11.41 -3.25 -8.03
CA ASP A 237 -10.05 -3.00 -7.60
C ASP A 237 -9.89 -1.49 -7.37
N PHE A 238 -9.26 -1.10 -6.25
CA PHE A 238 -8.81 0.28 -6.06
C PHE A 238 -7.52 0.44 -6.84
N THR A 239 -7.54 1.22 -7.91
CA THR A 239 -6.41 1.37 -8.83
C THR A 239 -6.39 2.73 -9.49
N ALA A 240 -5.38 2.98 -10.31
CA ALA A 240 -5.22 4.19 -11.09
C ALA A 240 -5.29 3.90 -12.60
N LEU A 241 -5.93 4.82 -13.33
CA LEU A 241 -6.01 4.78 -14.79
C LEU A 241 -5.44 6.07 -15.39
N GLY A 242 -4.68 5.94 -16.46
CA GLY A 242 -4.14 7.07 -17.21
C GLY A 242 -2.75 6.82 -17.77
N ASP A 243 -2.33 7.74 -18.63
CA ASP A 243 -1.00 7.68 -19.25
C ASP A 243 0.15 7.81 -18.24
N THR A 244 -0.09 8.50 -17.11
CA THR A 244 0.84 8.63 -15.99
C THR A 244 1.27 7.27 -15.45
N VAL A 245 0.33 6.33 -15.27
CA VAL A 245 0.62 4.97 -14.79
C VAL A 245 1.52 4.24 -15.78
N ASN A 246 1.18 4.30 -17.08
CA ASN A 246 1.97 3.68 -18.14
C ASN A 246 3.38 4.30 -18.25
N THR A 247 3.49 5.61 -18.01
CA THR A 247 4.78 6.30 -18.01
C THR A 247 5.68 5.80 -16.89
N ALA A 248 5.15 5.59 -15.67
CA ALA A 248 5.90 5.00 -14.56
C ALA A 248 6.41 3.58 -14.90
N ALA A 249 5.55 2.73 -15.44
CA ALA A 249 5.92 1.38 -15.87
C ALA A 249 7.00 1.38 -16.95
N ARG A 250 6.88 2.28 -17.94
CA ARG A 250 7.92 2.42 -18.98
C ARG A 250 9.22 2.96 -18.43
N THR A 251 9.17 3.84 -17.41
CA THR A 251 10.37 4.38 -16.74
C THR A 251 11.11 3.28 -16.00
N GLU A 252 10.42 2.27 -15.43
CA GLU A 252 11.07 1.08 -14.90
C GLU A 252 11.89 0.36 -15.97
N GLY A 253 11.28 0.08 -17.13
CA GLY A 253 11.93 -0.64 -18.22
C GLY A 253 13.17 0.06 -18.80
N VAL A 254 13.28 1.38 -18.67
CA VAL A 254 14.45 2.15 -19.11
C VAL A 254 15.73 1.74 -18.37
N ASN A 255 15.62 1.34 -17.09
CA ASN A 255 16.78 0.90 -16.32
C ASN A 255 17.59 -0.20 -17.02
N LYS A 256 16.94 -1.08 -17.78
CA LYS A 256 17.60 -2.15 -18.54
C LYS A 256 18.64 -1.60 -19.54
N TYR A 257 18.35 -0.47 -20.15
CA TYR A 257 19.21 0.09 -21.22
C TYR A 257 20.37 0.88 -20.64
N PHE A 258 20.14 1.59 -19.55
CA PHE A 258 21.15 2.45 -18.92
C PHE A 258 21.96 1.74 -17.84
N GLY A 259 21.59 0.50 -17.48
CA GLY A 259 22.21 -0.23 -16.37
C GLY A 259 21.94 0.37 -15.00
N THR A 260 20.95 1.26 -14.88
CA THR A 260 20.50 1.84 -13.62
C THR A 260 19.53 0.90 -12.91
N ARG A 261 19.32 1.13 -11.60
CA ARG A 261 18.31 0.40 -10.82
C ARG A 261 17.10 1.25 -10.48
N VAL A 262 17.28 2.56 -10.36
CA VAL A 262 16.20 3.49 -10.05
C VAL A 262 16.18 4.61 -11.09
N CYS A 263 15.07 4.77 -11.79
CA CYS A 263 14.82 5.88 -12.71
C CYS A 263 13.58 6.65 -12.33
N CYS A 264 13.61 7.98 -12.46
CA CYS A 264 12.47 8.85 -12.29
C CYS A 264 12.39 9.90 -13.40
N THR A 265 11.19 10.48 -13.57
CA THR A 265 10.95 11.52 -14.58
C THR A 265 11.20 12.92 -14.02
N GLN A 266 11.32 13.91 -14.92
CA GLN A 266 11.44 15.34 -14.55
C GLN A 266 10.33 15.79 -13.59
N GLN A 267 9.09 15.32 -13.79
CA GLN A 267 7.95 15.68 -12.95
C GLN A 267 8.11 15.26 -11.47
N VAL A 268 8.87 14.20 -11.22
CA VAL A 268 9.25 13.79 -9.85
C VAL A 268 10.32 14.71 -9.30
N VAL A 269 11.33 15.01 -10.12
CA VAL A 269 12.46 15.90 -9.74
C VAL A 269 11.96 17.27 -9.36
N ASP A 270 11.02 17.85 -10.11
CA ASP A 270 10.44 19.18 -9.87
C ASP A 270 9.71 19.27 -8.50
N GLN A 271 9.21 18.13 -8.00
CA GLN A 271 8.54 18.02 -6.71
C GLN A 271 9.49 17.64 -5.55
N CYS A 272 10.77 17.46 -5.83
CA CYS A 272 11.78 17.01 -4.85
C CYS A 272 12.99 17.95 -4.79
N PRO A 273 12.82 19.26 -4.48
CA PRO A 273 13.93 20.23 -4.55
C PRO A 273 15.05 19.95 -3.56
N ASP A 274 14.78 19.22 -2.47
CA ASP A 274 15.77 18.91 -1.41
C ASP A 274 16.57 17.63 -1.71
N LEU A 275 16.30 16.95 -2.85
CA LEU A 275 16.99 15.74 -3.25
C LEU A 275 17.85 15.99 -4.47
N GLU A 276 18.96 15.28 -4.56
CA GLU A 276 19.89 15.38 -5.65
C GLU A 276 19.64 14.31 -6.71
N PHE A 277 19.67 14.71 -7.98
CA PHE A 277 19.42 13.83 -9.11
C PHE A 277 20.50 13.98 -10.17
N ARG A 278 20.76 12.88 -10.88
CA ARG A 278 21.67 12.80 -12.01
C ARG A 278 20.85 12.57 -13.27
N PRO A 279 20.92 13.43 -14.29
CA PRO A 279 20.20 13.24 -15.55
C PRO A 279 20.75 12.02 -16.30
N ILE A 280 19.85 11.24 -16.93
CA ILE A 280 20.22 10.08 -17.74
C ILE A 280 20.13 10.41 -19.22
N GLY A 281 19.05 11.09 -19.64
CA GLY A 281 18.81 11.45 -21.02
C GLY A 281 17.39 11.97 -21.25
N ASP A 282 17.16 12.47 -22.47
CA ASP A 282 15.86 12.82 -23.01
C ASP A 282 15.34 11.62 -23.81
N ILE A 283 14.48 10.80 -23.17
CA ILE A 283 14.12 9.48 -23.68
C ILE A 283 12.77 9.52 -24.36
N VAL A 284 12.69 9.11 -25.62
CA VAL A 284 11.41 8.84 -26.27
C VAL A 284 10.96 7.45 -25.85
N LEU A 285 10.07 7.43 -24.86
CA LEU A 285 9.52 6.18 -24.32
C LEU A 285 8.63 5.49 -25.36
N LYS A 286 8.58 4.17 -25.32
CA LYS A 286 7.76 3.38 -26.25
C LYS A 286 6.32 3.91 -26.34
N GLY A 287 5.83 4.18 -27.57
CA GLY A 287 4.50 4.73 -27.81
C GLY A 287 4.29 6.18 -27.36
N LYS A 288 5.37 6.93 -27.13
CA LYS A 288 5.38 8.39 -26.97
C LYS A 288 6.02 9.05 -28.18
N VAL A 289 5.61 10.27 -28.48
CA VAL A 289 6.22 11.11 -29.54
C VAL A 289 7.22 12.07 -28.92
N GLU A 290 6.90 12.58 -27.74
CA GLU A 290 7.73 13.52 -27.01
C GLU A 290 8.74 12.80 -26.12
N ALA A 291 9.95 13.33 -26.05
CA ALA A 291 10.96 12.83 -25.15
C ALA A 291 10.61 13.22 -23.70
N THR A 292 10.81 12.29 -22.80
CA THR A 292 10.70 12.52 -21.35
C THR A 292 12.11 12.54 -20.78
N ARG A 293 12.45 13.61 -20.05
CA ARG A 293 13.74 13.69 -19.36
C ARG A 293 13.72 12.77 -18.14
N LEU A 294 14.70 11.86 -18.08
CA LEU A 294 14.83 10.89 -17.02
C LEU A 294 16.08 11.14 -16.18
N TYR A 295 15.97 10.75 -14.93
CA TYR A 295 17.01 10.92 -13.92
C TYR A 295 17.16 9.64 -13.09
N THR A 296 18.32 9.49 -12.46
CA THR A 296 18.53 8.59 -11.34
C THR A 296 18.77 9.42 -10.06
N PRO A 297 18.16 9.09 -8.93
CA PRO A 297 18.46 9.78 -7.68
C PRO A 297 19.90 9.48 -7.27
N VAL A 298 20.58 10.50 -6.70
CA VAL A 298 21.93 10.35 -6.17
C VAL A 298 21.86 9.69 -4.80
N ALA A 299 22.54 8.57 -4.65
CA ALA A 299 22.64 7.89 -3.37
C ALA A 299 23.73 8.54 -2.49
N ALA A 300 23.59 8.44 -1.18
CA ALA A 300 24.58 8.97 -0.23
C ALA A 300 25.97 8.30 -0.37
N THR A 301 26.03 7.16 -1.06
CA THR A 301 27.25 6.40 -1.36
C THR A 301 27.94 6.85 -2.64
N ASP A 302 27.28 7.68 -3.47
CA ASP A 302 27.85 8.12 -4.72
C ASP A 302 28.96 9.15 -4.49
N ALA A 303 30.06 9.01 -5.24
CA ALA A 303 31.20 9.92 -5.13
C ALA A 303 30.83 11.32 -5.61
N PRO A 304 31.04 12.39 -4.83
CA PRO A 304 30.75 13.77 -5.24
C PRO A 304 31.45 14.18 -6.55
N GLU A 305 32.68 13.69 -6.75
CA GLU A 305 33.49 13.92 -7.94
C GLU A 305 32.82 13.32 -9.20
N LEU A 306 32.24 12.12 -9.08
CA LEU A 306 31.47 11.48 -10.14
C LEU A 306 30.27 12.38 -10.54
N ILE A 307 29.50 12.83 -9.55
CA ILE A 307 28.28 13.60 -9.80
C ILE A 307 28.62 14.96 -10.45
N ALA A 308 29.61 15.66 -9.91
CA ALA A 308 30.05 16.96 -10.45
C ALA A 308 30.67 16.84 -11.85
N GLY A 309 31.49 15.81 -12.07
CA GLY A 309 32.12 15.54 -13.37
C GLY A 309 31.07 15.14 -14.42
N TYR A 310 30.15 14.25 -14.05
CA TYR A 310 29.09 13.81 -14.94
C TYR A 310 28.14 14.94 -15.35
N ARG A 311 27.75 15.83 -14.42
CA ARG A 311 26.91 17.00 -14.74
C ARG A 311 27.53 17.87 -15.81
N ARG A 312 28.85 18.11 -15.73
CA ARG A 312 29.58 18.87 -16.78
C ARG A 312 29.56 18.13 -18.10
N ALA A 313 29.86 16.84 -18.12
CA ALA A 313 29.85 16.03 -19.33
C ALA A 313 28.44 15.97 -19.95
N TYR A 314 27.40 15.83 -19.14
CA TYR A 314 26.01 15.78 -19.60
C TYR A 314 25.58 17.12 -20.21
N ALA A 315 25.97 18.28 -19.65
CA ALA A 315 25.66 19.58 -20.21
C ALA A 315 26.31 19.76 -21.62
N LEU A 316 27.51 19.20 -21.83
CA LEU A 316 28.16 19.16 -23.16
C LEU A 316 27.39 18.24 -24.13
N LEU A 317 26.88 17.10 -23.66
CA LEU A 317 26.04 16.21 -24.48
C LEU A 317 24.71 16.89 -24.88
N GLU A 318 24.08 17.65 -23.99
CA GLU A 318 22.88 18.42 -24.30
C GLU A 318 23.16 19.46 -25.41
N ALA A 319 24.31 20.11 -25.34
CA ALA A 319 24.76 21.07 -26.33
C ALA A 319 25.29 20.42 -27.63
N SER A 320 25.35 19.08 -27.68
CA SER A 320 26.03 18.32 -28.75
C SER A 320 27.47 18.80 -28.98
N ASP A 321 28.15 19.22 -27.90
CA ASP A 321 29.51 19.73 -27.93
C ASP A 321 30.52 18.57 -28.05
N PRO A 322 31.46 18.60 -29.03
CA PRO A 322 32.48 17.58 -29.17
C PRO A 322 33.35 17.34 -27.93
N ASN A 323 33.52 18.34 -27.06
CA ASN A 323 34.26 18.20 -25.80
C ASN A 323 33.60 17.20 -24.80
N ALA A 324 32.35 16.82 -25.02
CA ALA A 324 31.69 15.78 -24.24
C ALA A 324 32.43 14.45 -24.35
N VAL A 325 33.06 14.15 -25.49
CA VAL A 325 33.81 12.91 -25.74
C VAL A 325 34.97 12.79 -24.76
N ASP A 326 35.81 13.82 -24.69
CA ASP A 326 37.01 13.84 -23.84
C ASP A 326 36.61 13.86 -22.33
N CYS A 327 35.54 14.62 -22.01
CA CYS A 327 35.05 14.71 -20.66
C CYS A 327 34.53 13.34 -20.15
N LEU A 328 33.74 12.62 -20.94
CA LEU A 328 33.26 11.29 -20.60
C LEU A 328 34.36 10.24 -20.58
N ALA A 329 35.35 10.35 -21.51
CA ALA A 329 36.49 9.46 -21.53
C ALA A 329 37.39 9.62 -20.30
N SER A 330 37.55 10.85 -19.79
CA SER A 330 38.24 11.08 -18.52
C SER A 330 37.48 10.48 -17.33
N LEU A 331 36.18 10.76 -17.24
CA LEU A 331 35.33 10.21 -16.16
C LEU A 331 35.28 8.68 -16.14
N SER A 332 35.29 8.06 -17.31
CA SER A 332 35.29 6.58 -17.40
C SER A 332 36.59 5.95 -16.90
N LYS A 333 37.72 6.68 -16.91
CA LYS A 333 38.97 6.17 -16.32
C LYS A 333 38.89 6.13 -14.79
N ASP A 334 38.23 7.15 -14.21
CA ASP A 334 38.09 7.27 -12.76
C ASP A 334 36.95 6.40 -12.24
N PHE A 335 35.86 6.21 -13.03
CA PHE A 335 34.66 5.47 -12.71
C PHE A 335 34.29 4.44 -13.80
N PRO A 336 35.10 3.40 -14.03
CA PRO A 336 34.93 2.46 -15.15
C PRO A 336 33.67 1.59 -15.02
N GLU A 337 33.15 1.42 -13.81
CA GLU A 337 31.96 0.61 -13.56
C GLU A 337 30.65 1.39 -13.66
N ASP A 338 30.70 2.72 -13.86
CA ASP A 338 29.47 3.51 -13.95
C ASP A 338 28.71 3.21 -15.26
N PRO A 339 27.49 2.66 -15.16
CA PRO A 339 26.77 2.16 -16.32
C PRO A 339 26.29 3.30 -17.23
N VAL A 340 25.96 4.48 -16.68
CA VAL A 340 25.44 5.61 -17.45
C VAL A 340 26.56 6.28 -18.26
N ILE A 341 27.76 6.38 -17.69
CA ILE A 341 28.94 6.86 -18.44
C ILE A 341 29.22 5.90 -19.60
N ARG A 342 29.25 4.60 -19.33
CA ARG A 342 29.50 3.58 -20.37
C ARG A 342 28.44 3.66 -21.48
N PHE A 343 27.16 3.78 -21.12
CA PHE A 343 26.09 3.93 -22.10
C PHE A 343 26.29 5.11 -23.04
N HIS A 344 26.67 6.29 -22.53
CA HIS A 344 26.92 7.46 -23.39
C HIS A 344 28.18 7.30 -24.23
N GLN A 345 29.23 6.66 -23.73
CA GLN A 345 30.42 6.35 -24.51
C GLN A 345 30.12 5.42 -25.69
N ASP A 346 29.33 4.37 -25.47
CA ASP A 346 28.92 3.45 -26.53
C ASP A 346 28.13 4.18 -27.62
N ARG A 347 27.25 5.11 -27.22
CA ARG A 347 26.51 5.95 -28.18
C ARG A 347 27.41 6.89 -28.96
N ILE A 348 28.37 7.52 -28.29
CA ILE A 348 29.38 8.39 -28.97
C ILE A 348 30.20 7.57 -29.97
N ALA A 349 30.58 6.34 -29.62
CA ALA A 349 31.29 5.45 -30.54
C ALA A 349 30.47 5.11 -31.80
N LEU A 350 29.12 5.18 -31.70
CA LEU A 350 28.21 5.04 -32.83
C LEU A 350 27.93 6.38 -33.57
N GLY A 351 28.62 7.47 -33.21
CA GLY A 351 28.42 8.80 -33.78
C GLY A 351 27.21 9.57 -33.24
N LEU A 352 26.59 9.13 -32.12
CA LEU A 352 25.41 9.74 -31.51
C LEU A 352 25.81 10.68 -30.37
N LEU A 353 26.16 11.90 -30.69
CA LEU A 353 26.53 12.94 -29.72
C LEU A 353 25.30 13.77 -29.33
N SER A 354 24.46 13.23 -28.45
CA SER A 354 23.23 13.89 -28.01
C SER A 354 22.70 13.26 -26.72
N SER A 355 22.02 14.03 -25.87
CA SER A 355 21.25 13.52 -24.71
C SER A 355 19.98 12.79 -25.14
N ARG A 356 19.48 13.00 -26.36
CA ARG A 356 18.24 12.38 -26.85
C ARG A 356 18.44 10.92 -27.23
N VAL A 357 17.59 10.05 -26.68
CA VAL A 357 17.62 8.62 -26.95
C VAL A 357 16.23 8.18 -27.42
N VAL A 358 16.17 7.51 -28.56
CA VAL A 358 14.93 6.87 -29.04
C VAL A 358 15.01 5.39 -28.68
N MET A 359 14.00 4.90 -27.95
CA MET A 359 13.89 3.50 -27.61
C MET A 359 13.25 2.77 -28.79
N ASP A 360 14.02 1.97 -29.50
CA ASP A 360 13.52 1.15 -30.60
C ASP A 360 12.66 -0.02 -30.06
N ASP A 361 11.62 -0.36 -30.83
CA ASP A 361 10.84 -1.57 -30.60
C ASP A 361 11.68 -2.81 -31.00
N LYS A 362 12.33 -3.44 -30.03
CA LYS A 362 12.86 -4.82 -30.21
C LYS A 362 12.24 -5.74 -29.22
#